data_84ac86d2e693057430b93c1dbc232708
#
_entry.id   84ac86d2e693057430b93c1dbc232708
#
_cell.length_a   1.000
_cell.length_b   1.000
_cell.length_c   1.000
_cell.angle_alpha   90.00
_cell.angle_beta   90.00
_cell.angle_gamma   90.00
#
_symmetry.space_group_name_H-M   'P 1'
#
loop_
_entity.id
_entity.type
_entity.pdbx_description
1 polymer ?
#
loop_
_entity_poly.entity_id
_entity_poly.type
_entity_poly.pdbx_seq_one_letter_code
_entity_poly.pdbx_strand_id
1 'polypeptide(L)'
;MFTGIVEEIGRVESIKKGPKSLAITIRGNKIFSDLKIGDSVAVNGVCLTVTTIGNGVFTADVMPESINMTTFTNLKVHQPVNLERAMLANGRFGGHIVAGHVDGTGRIINREQTDNAIIFTVEAPKSVMDYVIYKGSITIDGISLTIMRRTDSSFSVSIIPHTLSETILGSAHIGTEVNLETDIAGRYIRHFMNLGSEATEDKPKKSMQSLLVENGFI
;
A
#
# COMPACT_ATOMS: atom_id res chain seq x y z
N MET A 1 -3.46 -11.44 0.99
CA MET A 1 -4.02 -10.52 -0.02
C MET A 1 -5.24 -9.85 0.53
N PHE A 2 -5.43 -8.57 0.18
CA PHE A 2 -6.48 -7.68 0.66
C PHE A 2 -7.17 -7.01 -0.53
N THR A 3 -8.20 -6.24 -0.24
CA THR A 3 -8.97 -5.51 -1.25
C THR A 3 -8.81 -4.00 -1.16
N GLY A 4 -8.28 -3.51 -0.05
CA GLY A 4 -8.25 -2.09 0.29
C GLY A 4 -9.59 -1.56 0.79
N ILE A 5 -10.47 -2.44 1.23
CA ILE A 5 -11.73 -2.09 1.89
C ILE A 5 -11.55 -2.28 3.39
N VAL A 6 -11.32 -1.19 4.09
CA VAL A 6 -11.13 -1.18 5.54
C VAL A 6 -12.40 -1.68 6.23
N GLU A 7 -12.24 -2.62 7.18
CA GLU A 7 -13.36 -3.21 7.92
C GLU A 7 -13.70 -2.43 9.19
N GLU A 8 -12.68 -1.87 9.85
CA GLU A 8 -12.84 -1.04 11.05
C GLU A 8 -11.60 -0.19 11.34
N ILE A 9 -11.80 0.81 12.21
CA ILE A 9 -10.70 1.54 12.85
C ILE A 9 -10.39 0.85 14.17
N GLY A 10 -9.20 0.22 14.24
CA GLY A 10 -8.64 -0.32 15.48
C GLY A 10 -7.78 0.72 16.20
N ARG A 11 -7.13 0.27 17.27
CA ARG A 11 -6.26 1.12 18.10
C ARG A 11 -5.02 0.36 18.56
N VAL A 12 -3.87 0.99 18.51
CA VAL A 12 -2.64 0.43 19.08
C VAL A 12 -2.76 0.35 20.60
N GLU A 13 -2.74 -0.86 21.15
CA GLU A 13 -2.82 -1.11 22.60
C GLU A 13 -1.46 -1.07 23.25
N SER A 14 -0.46 -1.69 22.63
CA SER A 14 0.91 -1.67 23.12
C SER A 14 1.93 -1.86 22.01
N ILE A 15 3.15 -1.41 22.26
CA ILE A 15 4.30 -1.53 21.37
C ILE A 15 5.47 -2.05 22.20
N LYS A 16 6.01 -3.22 21.85
CA LYS A 16 7.22 -3.79 22.48
C LYS A 16 8.36 -3.75 21.46
N LYS A 17 9.39 -2.97 21.74
CA LYS A 17 10.60 -2.87 20.92
C LYS A 17 11.58 -3.96 21.30
N GLY A 18 11.95 -4.82 20.34
CA GLY A 18 13.08 -5.73 20.42
C GLY A 18 14.37 -5.09 19.84
N PRO A 19 15.50 -5.81 19.86
CA PRO A 19 16.76 -5.29 19.31
C PRO A 19 16.70 -4.95 17.81
N LYS A 20 15.92 -5.69 17.04
CA LYS A 20 15.72 -5.53 15.58
C LYS A 20 14.29 -5.82 15.15
N SER A 21 13.33 -5.84 16.07
CA SER A 21 11.93 -6.16 15.78
C SER A 21 11.00 -5.28 16.59
N LEU A 22 9.74 -5.23 16.19
CA LEU A 22 8.68 -4.54 16.88
C LEU A 22 7.51 -5.51 17.00
N ALA A 23 7.03 -5.78 18.20
CA ALA A 23 5.77 -6.46 18.41
C ALA A 23 4.70 -5.42 18.75
N ILE A 24 3.62 -5.38 17.95
CA ILE A 24 2.50 -4.48 18.18
C ILE A 24 1.28 -5.28 18.61
N THR A 25 0.56 -4.76 19.60
CA THR A 25 -0.73 -5.28 20.02
C THR A 25 -1.80 -4.30 19.59
N ILE A 26 -2.79 -4.75 18.87
CA ILE A 26 -3.86 -3.95 18.26
C ILE A 26 -5.20 -4.39 18.85
N ARG A 27 -5.99 -3.42 19.28
CA ARG A 27 -7.38 -3.59 19.69
C ARG A 27 -8.29 -3.35 18.50
N GLY A 28 -9.27 -4.23 18.32
CA GLY A 28 -10.34 -4.12 17.35
C GLY A 28 -11.65 -4.71 17.88
N ASN A 29 -12.61 -4.89 17.01
CA ASN A 29 -13.92 -5.47 17.33
C ASN A 29 -14.42 -6.38 16.22
N LYS A 30 -14.69 -5.84 15.03
CA LYS A 30 -15.30 -6.56 13.90
C LYS A 30 -14.41 -7.70 13.38
N ILE A 31 -13.08 -7.46 13.29
CA ILE A 31 -12.14 -8.44 12.73
C ILE A 31 -12.07 -9.74 13.55
N PHE A 32 -12.42 -9.72 14.83
CA PHE A 32 -12.36 -10.90 15.71
C PHE A 32 -13.47 -11.91 15.47
N SER A 33 -14.42 -11.67 14.56
CA SER A 33 -15.52 -12.60 14.28
C SER A 33 -15.03 -13.98 13.77
N ASP A 34 -13.90 -14.04 13.08
CA ASP A 34 -13.31 -15.29 12.55
C ASP A 34 -11.77 -15.29 12.52
N LEU A 35 -11.12 -14.21 13.00
CA LEU A 35 -9.65 -14.08 13.01
C LEU A 35 -8.98 -15.20 13.81
N LYS A 36 -7.93 -15.79 13.26
CA LYS A 36 -7.15 -16.89 13.86
C LYS A 36 -5.66 -16.53 13.89
N ILE A 37 -4.92 -17.20 14.80
CA ILE A 37 -3.46 -17.17 14.79
C ILE A 37 -2.96 -17.71 13.44
N GLY A 38 -2.01 -17.00 12.83
CA GLY A 38 -1.47 -17.27 11.50
C GLY A 38 -2.19 -16.53 10.37
N ASP A 39 -3.35 -15.92 10.60
CA ASP A 39 -4.02 -15.09 9.60
C ASP A 39 -3.24 -13.79 9.36
N SER A 40 -3.44 -13.22 8.18
CA SER A 40 -2.91 -11.91 7.83
C SER A 40 -3.96 -10.83 8.08
N VAL A 41 -3.52 -9.72 8.69
CA VAL A 41 -4.30 -8.48 8.86
C VAL A 41 -3.49 -7.32 8.29
N ALA A 42 -4.09 -6.51 7.46
CA ALA A 42 -3.52 -5.23 7.04
C ALA A 42 -3.77 -4.18 8.14
N VAL A 43 -2.70 -3.62 8.68
CA VAL A 43 -2.72 -2.51 9.64
C VAL A 43 -2.17 -1.28 8.93
N ASN A 44 -3.01 -0.28 8.68
CA ASN A 44 -2.67 0.86 7.81
C ASN A 44 -2.03 0.41 6.48
N GLY A 45 -2.58 -0.65 5.87
CA GLY A 45 -2.08 -1.22 4.62
C GLY A 45 -0.84 -2.11 4.74
N VAL A 46 -0.26 -2.28 5.94
CA VAL A 46 0.88 -3.17 6.16
C VAL A 46 0.38 -4.56 6.52
N CYS A 47 0.71 -5.57 5.72
CA CYS A 47 0.37 -6.97 5.97
C CYS A 47 1.15 -7.50 7.18
N LEU A 48 0.45 -7.91 8.22
CA LEU A 48 1.02 -8.50 9.42
C LEU A 48 0.40 -9.86 9.71
N THR A 49 1.22 -10.80 10.19
CA THR A 49 0.74 -12.11 10.62
C THR A 49 0.38 -12.10 12.11
N VAL A 50 -0.81 -12.55 12.43
CA VAL A 50 -1.31 -12.65 13.80
C VAL A 50 -0.56 -13.73 14.57
N THR A 51 0.08 -13.37 15.67
CA THR A 51 0.85 -14.31 16.52
C THR A 51 0.11 -14.70 17.79
N THR A 52 -0.72 -13.82 18.34
CA THR A 52 -1.58 -14.11 19.50
C THR A 52 -2.92 -13.40 19.36
N ILE A 53 -3.97 -13.97 19.96
CA ILE A 53 -5.32 -13.39 20.03
C ILE A 53 -5.87 -13.57 21.44
N GLY A 54 -6.55 -12.55 21.95
CA GLY A 54 -7.29 -12.64 23.23
C GLY A 54 -7.87 -11.29 23.66
N ASN A 55 -9.01 -11.33 24.34
CA ASN A 55 -9.66 -10.15 24.93
C ASN A 55 -9.86 -8.94 23.99
N GLY A 56 -10.22 -9.20 22.72
CA GLY A 56 -10.43 -8.15 21.72
C GLY A 56 -9.14 -7.46 21.25
N VAL A 57 -7.99 -8.13 21.40
CA VAL A 57 -6.70 -7.70 20.86
C VAL A 57 -6.02 -8.83 20.11
N PHE A 58 -5.21 -8.48 19.13
CA PHE A 58 -4.23 -9.39 18.53
C PHE A 58 -2.83 -8.78 18.61
N THR A 59 -1.82 -9.64 18.60
CA THR A 59 -0.42 -9.22 18.50
C THR A 59 0.15 -9.70 17.18
N ALA A 60 1.01 -8.88 16.58
CA ALA A 60 1.77 -9.23 15.39
C ALA A 60 3.21 -8.71 15.51
N ASP A 61 4.15 -9.47 14.94
CA ASP A 61 5.54 -9.06 14.82
C ASP A 61 5.75 -8.27 13.54
N VAL A 62 6.47 -7.15 13.64
CA VAL A 62 6.81 -6.27 12.52
C VAL A 62 8.29 -6.39 12.22
N MET A 63 8.61 -6.76 10.99
CA MET A 63 9.99 -6.89 10.53
C MET A 63 10.67 -5.53 10.39
N PRO A 64 12.01 -5.43 10.54
CA PRO A 64 12.74 -4.16 10.46
C PRO A 64 12.50 -3.39 9.16
N GLU A 65 12.42 -4.10 8.04
CA GLU A 65 12.14 -3.51 6.74
C GLU A 65 10.78 -2.80 6.73
N SER A 66 9.73 -3.47 7.23
CA SER A 66 8.39 -2.90 7.33
C SER A 66 8.35 -1.67 8.25
N ILE A 67 9.16 -1.65 9.32
CA ILE A 67 9.28 -0.47 10.19
C ILE A 67 9.85 0.72 9.40
N ASN A 68 10.96 0.50 8.67
CA ASN A 68 11.69 1.57 7.99
C ASN A 68 10.96 2.12 6.76
N MET A 69 10.17 1.29 6.09
CA MET A 69 9.46 1.66 4.86
C MET A 69 8.07 2.23 5.08
N THR A 70 7.61 2.27 6.34
CA THR A 70 6.22 2.63 6.67
C THR A 70 6.14 3.65 7.81
N THR A 71 4.95 4.18 8.03
CA THR A 71 4.66 5.08 9.15
C THR A 71 4.82 4.43 10.53
N PHE A 72 5.12 3.13 10.61
CA PHE A 72 5.35 2.40 11.87
C PHE A 72 6.58 2.87 12.64
N THR A 73 7.54 3.52 11.97
CA THR A 73 8.65 4.21 12.63
C THR A 73 8.18 5.18 13.72
N ASN A 74 7.05 5.85 13.47
CA ASN A 74 6.47 6.87 14.35
C ASN A 74 5.19 6.40 15.08
N LEU A 75 4.88 5.09 15.04
CA LEU A 75 3.67 4.52 15.62
C LEU A 75 3.64 4.74 17.15
N LYS A 76 2.49 5.16 17.67
CA LYS A 76 2.29 5.46 19.09
C LYS A 76 1.19 4.59 19.70
N VAL A 77 1.31 4.31 21.00
CA VAL A 77 0.24 3.68 21.78
C VAL A 77 -1.00 4.59 21.75
N HIS A 78 -2.16 4.00 21.66
CA HIS A 78 -3.48 4.61 21.48
C HIS A 78 -3.74 5.28 20.13
N GLN A 79 -2.79 5.20 19.18
CA GLN A 79 -3.02 5.71 17.82
C GLN A 79 -4.09 4.85 17.11
N PRO A 80 -5.07 5.48 16.42
CA PRO A 80 -6.01 4.75 15.58
C PRO A 80 -5.31 4.21 14.34
N VAL A 81 -5.76 3.04 13.86
CA VAL A 81 -5.24 2.36 12.67
C VAL A 81 -6.37 1.73 11.88
N ASN A 82 -6.28 1.73 10.55
CA ASN A 82 -7.18 0.99 9.68
C ASN A 82 -6.88 -0.50 9.76
N LEU A 83 -7.91 -1.33 9.82
CA LEU A 83 -7.80 -2.79 9.87
C LEU A 83 -8.60 -3.42 8.74
N GLU A 84 -7.99 -4.38 8.04
CA GLU A 84 -8.62 -5.26 7.06
C GLU A 84 -8.06 -6.66 7.20
N ARG A 85 -8.92 -7.69 7.34
CA ARG A 85 -8.48 -9.10 7.27
C ARG A 85 -8.14 -9.51 5.86
N ALA A 86 -7.31 -10.52 5.71
CA ALA A 86 -7.08 -11.14 4.42
C ALA A 86 -8.41 -11.61 3.81
N MET A 87 -8.59 -11.34 2.51
CA MET A 87 -9.79 -11.67 1.75
C MET A 87 -10.02 -13.19 1.73
N LEU A 88 -11.25 -13.62 1.97
CA LEU A 88 -11.68 -15.00 1.76
C LEU A 88 -11.74 -15.32 0.26
N ALA A 89 -11.44 -16.57 -0.12
CA ALA A 89 -11.46 -17.00 -1.53
C ALA A 89 -12.83 -16.87 -2.20
N ASN A 90 -13.91 -16.92 -1.42
CA ASN A 90 -15.30 -16.72 -1.86
C ASN A 90 -15.85 -15.34 -1.48
N GLY A 91 -15.01 -14.43 -1.02
CA GLY A 91 -15.37 -13.07 -0.63
C GLY A 91 -15.60 -12.16 -1.84
N ARG A 92 -16.19 -10.97 -1.58
CA ARG A 92 -16.31 -9.93 -2.61
C ARG A 92 -14.99 -9.20 -2.78
N PHE A 93 -14.67 -8.88 -4.03
CA PHE A 93 -13.52 -8.07 -4.39
C PHE A 93 -13.98 -6.62 -4.61
N GLY A 94 -14.00 -5.82 -3.53
CA GLY A 94 -14.63 -4.49 -3.53
C GLY A 94 -13.72 -3.33 -3.99
N GLY A 95 -12.40 -3.50 -3.94
CA GLY A 95 -11.42 -2.49 -4.32
C GLY A 95 -10.52 -2.93 -5.48
N HIS A 96 -9.21 -3.06 -5.22
CA HIS A 96 -8.23 -3.60 -6.18
C HIS A 96 -7.31 -4.62 -5.49
N ILE A 97 -6.40 -5.26 -6.23
CA ILE A 97 -5.47 -6.25 -5.66
C ILE A 97 -4.46 -5.51 -4.76
N VAL A 98 -4.58 -5.71 -3.45
CA VAL A 98 -3.71 -5.14 -2.43
C VAL A 98 -2.92 -6.26 -1.77
N ALA A 99 -1.60 -6.18 -1.83
CA ALA A 99 -0.71 -7.18 -1.24
C ALA A 99 -0.49 -6.94 0.25
N GLY A 100 -0.61 -5.70 0.70
CA GLY A 100 -0.20 -5.24 2.03
C GLY A 100 1.31 -4.97 2.09
N HIS A 101 1.93 -4.74 0.94
CA HIS A 101 3.36 -4.49 0.80
C HIS A 101 3.57 -3.03 0.39
N VAL A 102 3.64 -2.17 1.40
CA VAL A 102 3.81 -0.72 1.26
C VAL A 102 5.07 -0.40 0.45
N ASP A 103 4.93 0.43 -0.59
CA ASP A 103 6.02 0.86 -1.46
C ASP A 103 6.80 2.05 -0.90
N GLY A 104 6.21 2.76 0.06
CA GLY A 104 6.79 3.91 0.72
C GLY A 104 5.75 4.77 1.41
N THR A 105 6.19 5.88 1.96
CA THR A 105 5.30 6.85 2.62
C THR A 105 5.11 8.09 1.75
N GLY A 106 3.95 8.72 1.91
CA GLY A 106 3.64 10.04 1.36
C GLY A 106 3.20 11.00 2.45
N ARG A 107 3.03 12.27 2.09
CA ARG A 107 2.58 13.31 3.00
C ARG A 107 1.38 14.03 2.42
N ILE A 108 0.33 14.20 3.20
CA ILE A 108 -0.83 15.03 2.81
C ILE A 108 -0.39 16.49 2.78
N ILE A 109 -0.44 17.11 1.59
CA ILE A 109 -0.01 18.51 1.38
C ILE A 109 -1.20 19.46 1.16
N ASN A 110 -2.38 18.91 0.82
CA ASN A 110 -3.62 19.67 0.72
C ASN A 110 -4.83 18.83 1.12
N ARG A 111 -5.84 19.50 1.70
CA ARG A 111 -7.14 18.94 2.09
C ARG A 111 -8.22 19.97 1.80
N GLU A 112 -9.03 19.73 0.80
CA GLU A 112 -10.03 20.65 0.30
C GLU A 112 -11.43 20.04 0.35
N GLN A 113 -12.37 20.74 0.98
CA GLN A 113 -13.78 20.35 0.97
C GLN A 113 -14.41 20.70 -0.36
N THR A 114 -15.03 19.75 -1.02
CA THR A 114 -15.73 19.96 -2.30
C THR A 114 -17.08 19.26 -2.26
N ASP A 115 -18.15 20.03 -2.14
CA ASP A 115 -19.53 19.52 -2.00
C ASP A 115 -19.63 18.45 -0.89
N ASN A 116 -19.93 17.21 -1.26
CA ASN A 116 -20.05 16.07 -0.35
C ASN A 116 -18.76 15.24 -0.18
N ALA A 117 -17.62 15.68 -0.73
CA ALA A 117 -16.35 14.95 -0.67
C ALA A 117 -15.22 15.82 -0.14
N ILE A 118 -14.14 15.16 0.30
CA ILE A 118 -12.86 15.82 0.61
C ILE A 118 -11.82 15.34 -0.41
N ILE A 119 -11.17 16.31 -1.05
CA ILE A 119 -10.04 16.05 -1.93
C ILE A 119 -8.76 16.13 -1.09
N PHE A 120 -8.03 15.02 -1.04
CA PHE A 120 -6.69 14.97 -0.47
C PHE A 120 -5.66 15.00 -1.59
N THR A 121 -4.65 15.86 -1.45
CA THR A 121 -3.44 15.81 -2.30
C THR A 121 -2.28 15.29 -1.48
N VAL A 122 -1.63 14.27 -1.98
CA VAL A 122 -0.53 13.56 -1.33
C VAL A 122 0.73 13.73 -2.16
N GLU A 123 1.77 14.27 -1.56
CA GLU A 123 3.12 14.26 -2.08
C GLU A 123 3.74 12.88 -1.83
N ALA A 124 4.40 12.32 -2.85
CA ALA A 124 4.97 10.99 -2.77
C ALA A 124 6.34 10.91 -3.47
N PRO A 125 7.22 9.99 -3.05
CA PRO A 125 8.52 9.82 -3.68
C PRO A 125 8.39 9.32 -5.12
N LYS A 126 9.41 9.58 -5.94
CA LYS A 126 9.43 9.17 -7.35
C LYS A 126 9.19 7.68 -7.55
N SER A 127 9.69 6.84 -6.63
CA SER A 127 9.49 5.38 -6.65
C SER A 127 8.02 4.97 -6.63
N VAL A 128 7.15 5.74 -5.97
CA VAL A 128 5.70 5.58 -5.97
C VAL A 128 5.08 6.26 -7.19
N MET A 129 5.45 7.54 -7.45
CA MET A 129 4.87 8.34 -8.52
C MET A 129 5.05 7.73 -9.92
N ASP A 130 6.09 6.93 -10.11
CA ASP A 130 6.35 6.22 -11.35
C ASP A 130 5.25 5.21 -11.73
N TYR A 131 4.44 4.77 -10.76
CA TYR A 131 3.32 3.83 -10.96
C TYR A 131 1.95 4.49 -10.83
N VAL A 132 1.92 5.77 -10.44
CA VAL A 132 0.67 6.53 -10.30
C VAL A 132 0.19 6.99 -11.67
N ILE A 133 -1.02 6.57 -12.06
CA ILE A 133 -1.67 6.97 -13.32
C ILE A 133 -3.05 7.58 -13.05
N TYR A 134 -3.48 8.51 -13.90
CA TYR A 134 -4.83 9.07 -13.84
C TYR A 134 -5.90 7.96 -13.98
N LYS A 135 -6.89 7.97 -13.10
CA LYS A 135 -7.93 6.92 -12.95
C LYS A 135 -7.39 5.53 -12.55
N GLY A 136 -6.12 5.40 -12.22
CA GLY A 136 -5.57 4.19 -11.62
C GLY A 136 -5.95 4.05 -10.15
N SER A 137 -5.63 2.90 -9.56
CA SER A 137 -5.81 2.61 -8.15
C SER A 137 -4.51 2.80 -7.37
N ILE A 138 -4.66 3.21 -6.11
CA ILE A 138 -3.58 3.28 -5.11
C ILE A 138 -4.19 3.01 -3.74
N THR A 139 -3.44 2.46 -2.79
CA THR A 139 -3.86 2.50 -1.40
C THR A 139 -3.20 3.66 -0.65
N ILE A 140 -3.99 4.30 0.23
CA ILE A 140 -3.53 5.21 1.26
C ILE A 140 -3.90 4.59 2.60
N ASP A 141 -2.91 4.24 3.44
CA ASP A 141 -3.12 3.52 4.70
C ASP A 141 -4.05 2.30 4.56
N GLY A 142 -3.88 1.54 3.46
CA GLY A 142 -4.68 0.36 3.14
C GLY A 142 -6.05 0.65 2.52
N ILE A 143 -6.43 1.89 2.27
CA ILE A 143 -7.69 2.27 1.68
C ILE A 143 -7.54 2.31 0.16
N SER A 144 -8.29 1.49 -0.59
CA SER A 144 -8.34 1.52 -2.05
C SER A 144 -9.00 2.78 -2.58
N LEU A 145 -8.27 3.57 -3.34
CA LEU A 145 -8.71 4.87 -3.83
C LEU A 145 -8.37 5.06 -5.31
N THR A 146 -9.22 5.82 -6.00
CA THR A 146 -9.00 6.18 -7.41
C THR A 146 -8.27 7.51 -7.52
N ILE A 147 -7.22 7.55 -8.34
CA ILE A 147 -6.44 8.75 -8.61
C ILE A 147 -7.22 9.70 -9.51
N MET A 148 -7.53 10.89 -8.99
CA MET A 148 -8.31 11.92 -9.67
C MET A 148 -7.42 12.89 -10.46
N ARG A 149 -6.23 13.20 -9.95
CA ARG A 149 -5.22 14.09 -10.58
C ARG A 149 -3.83 13.60 -10.21
N ARG A 150 -2.86 13.91 -11.07
CA ARG A 150 -1.44 13.71 -10.76
C ARG A 150 -0.58 14.85 -11.30
N THR A 151 0.55 15.09 -10.62
CA THR A 151 1.69 15.89 -11.08
C THR A 151 2.94 15.00 -11.09
N ASP A 152 4.12 15.55 -11.23
CA ASP A 152 5.37 14.78 -11.17
C ASP A 152 5.72 14.31 -9.75
N SER A 153 5.24 15.02 -8.69
CA SER A 153 5.57 14.74 -7.30
C SER A 153 4.36 14.48 -6.40
N SER A 154 3.14 14.58 -6.91
CA SER A 154 1.93 14.42 -6.09
C SER A 154 0.76 13.86 -6.88
N PHE A 155 -0.21 13.31 -6.16
CA PHE A 155 -1.50 12.88 -6.72
C PHE A 155 -2.64 13.32 -5.81
N SER A 156 -3.86 13.36 -6.35
CA SER A 156 -5.06 13.68 -5.58
C SER A 156 -6.10 12.59 -5.69
N VAL A 157 -6.82 12.38 -4.59
CA VAL A 157 -7.94 11.44 -4.47
C VAL A 157 -9.15 12.17 -3.89
N SER A 158 -10.36 11.74 -4.25
CA SER A 158 -11.61 12.29 -3.71
C SER A 158 -12.25 11.28 -2.79
N ILE A 159 -12.49 11.66 -1.52
CA ILE A 159 -12.96 10.76 -0.47
C ILE A 159 -14.41 11.13 -0.12
N ILE A 160 -15.32 10.15 -0.22
CA ILE A 160 -16.73 10.29 0.14
C ILE A 160 -16.93 10.24 1.66
N PRO A 161 -18.04 10.79 2.21
CA PRO A 161 -18.28 10.85 3.65
C PRO A 161 -18.22 9.49 4.35
N HIS A 162 -18.72 8.44 3.72
CA HIS A 162 -18.68 7.10 4.29
C HIS A 162 -17.25 6.61 4.50
N THR A 163 -16.35 6.78 3.51
CA THR A 163 -14.96 6.39 3.66
C THR A 163 -14.24 7.22 4.74
N LEU A 164 -14.57 8.49 4.87
CA LEU A 164 -14.04 9.35 5.94
C LEU A 164 -14.46 8.88 7.33
N SER A 165 -15.71 8.44 7.52
CA SER A 165 -16.19 7.95 8.81
C SER A 165 -15.65 6.59 9.21
N GLU A 166 -15.39 5.72 8.23
CA GLU A 166 -14.95 4.34 8.48
C GLU A 166 -13.42 4.15 8.45
N THR A 167 -12.66 5.22 8.21
CA THR A 167 -11.20 5.15 8.10
C THR A 167 -10.50 6.29 8.85
N ILE A 168 -9.21 6.10 9.15
CA ILE A 168 -8.38 7.13 9.81
C ILE A 168 -8.20 8.40 8.96
N LEU A 169 -8.51 8.38 7.66
CA LEU A 169 -8.45 9.58 6.81
C LEU A 169 -9.43 10.66 7.26
N GLY A 170 -10.51 10.31 7.94
CA GLY A 170 -11.44 11.29 8.50
C GLY A 170 -10.78 12.29 9.45
N SER A 171 -9.79 11.83 10.23
CA SER A 171 -9.00 12.65 11.17
C SER A 171 -7.69 13.17 10.59
N ALA A 172 -7.34 12.81 9.34
CA ALA A 172 -6.09 13.23 8.72
C ALA A 172 -6.10 14.72 8.36
N HIS A 173 -4.95 15.36 8.49
CA HIS A 173 -4.74 16.80 8.24
C HIS A 173 -3.49 17.02 7.38
N ILE A 174 -3.30 18.26 6.93
CA ILE A 174 -2.09 18.64 6.19
C ILE A 174 -0.86 18.36 7.07
N GLY A 175 0.14 17.69 6.50
CA GLY A 175 1.33 17.23 7.19
C GLY A 175 1.26 15.77 7.68
N THR A 176 0.08 15.13 7.69
CA THR A 176 -0.05 13.72 8.05
C THR A 176 0.74 12.85 7.08
N GLU A 177 1.59 11.95 7.59
CA GLU A 177 2.26 10.91 6.84
C GLU A 177 1.34 9.70 6.68
N VAL A 178 1.36 9.09 5.48
CA VAL A 178 0.51 7.95 5.12
C VAL A 178 1.32 6.88 4.40
N ASN A 179 0.94 5.62 4.57
CA ASN A 179 1.51 4.50 3.81
C ASN A 179 0.90 4.46 2.41
N LEU A 180 1.71 4.18 1.41
CA LEU A 180 1.30 4.09 0.02
C LEU A 180 1.68 2.72 -0.56
N GLU A 181 0.71 2.06 -1.19
CA GLU A 181 0.94 0.87 -2.01
C GLU A 181 0.34 1.09 -3.39
N THR A 182 1.16 0.95 -4.43
CA THR A 182 0.75 1.08 -5.83
C THR A 182 0.12 -0.21 -6.34
N ASP A 183 -0.71 -0.12 -7.37
CA ASP A 183 -1.32 -1.31 -7.98
C ASP A 183 -0.24 -2.25 -8.51
N ILE A 184 -0.23 -3.48 -7.98
CA ILE A 184 0.75 -4.52 -8.31
C ILE A 184 0.78 -4.85 -9.81
N ALA A 185 -0.37 -4.74 -10.51
CA ALA A 185 -0.45 -4.98 -11.95
C ALA A 185 0.43 -4.00 -12.72
N GLY A 186 0.40 -2.71 -12.35
CA GLY A 186 1.25 -1.68 -12.95
C GLY A 186 2.75 -1.96 -12.74
N ARG A 187 3.12 -2.50 -11.57
CA ARG A 187 4.51 -2.87 -11.25
C ARG A 187 5.02 -4.00 -12.14
N TYR A 188 4.22 -5.07 -12.32
CA TYR A 188 4.60 -6.17 -13.21
C TYR A 188 4.68 -5.73 -14.66
N ILE A 189 3.71 -4.96 -15.16
CA ILE A 189 3.72 -4.45 -16.54
C ILE A 189 5.01 -3.64 -16.79
N ARG A 190 5.34 -2.71 -15.92
CA ARG A 190 6.56 -1.90 -16.06
C ARG A 190 7.83 -2.74 -15.99
N HIS A 191 7.89 -3.72 -15.09
CA HIS A 191 9.03 -4.64 -14.98
C HIS A 191 9.26 -5.38 -16.31
N PHE A 192 8.21 -5.97 -16.90
CA PHE A 192 8.34 -6.69 -18.17
C PHE A 192 8.69 -5.78 -19.34
N MET A 193 8.17 -4.55 -19.38
CA MET A 193 8.55 -3.58 -20.40
C MET A 193 10.04 -3.21 -20.33
N ASN A 194 10.60 -3.07 -19.13
CA ASN A 194 12.02 -2.76 -18.94
C ASN A 194 12.93 -3.93 -19.34
N LEU A 195 12.55 -5.19 -19.04
CA LEU A 195 13.30 -6.36 -19.48
C LEU A 195 13.39 -6.44 -21.01
N GLY A 196 12.36 -5.99 -21.73
CA GLY A 196 12.37 -5.92 -23.20
C GLY A 196 13.34 -4.87 -23.75
N SER A 197 13.58 -3.78 -23.01
CA SER A 197 14.52 -2.71 -23.41
C SER A 197 15.98 -3.08 -23.09
N GLU A 198 16.26 -3.74 -21.97
CA GLU A 198 17.61 -4.22 -21.63
C GLU A 198 18.08 -5.33 -22.58
N ALA A 199 17.17 -6.20 -23.04
CA ALA A 199 17.49 -7.24 -24.02
C ALA A 199 17.88 -6.69 -25.40
N THR A 200 17.57 -5.41 -25.69
CA THR A 200 17.94 -4.75 -26.96
C THR A 200 19.25 -3.96 -26.87
N GLU A 201 19.74 -3.65 -25.68
CA GLU A 201 21.01 -2.89 -25.51
C GLU A 201 22.27 -3.79 -25.51
N ASP A 202 22.14 -5.08 -25.16
CA ASP A 202 23.30 -5.98 -24.97
C ASP A 202 23.61 -6.89 -26.18
N LYS A 203 22.90 -6.74 -27.29
CA LYS A 203 23.29 -7.39 -28.55
C LYS A 203 23.82 -6.32 -29.51
N PRO A 204 25.14 -6.32 -29.81
CA PRO A 204 25.64 -5.51 -30.92
C PRO A 204 24.79 -5.86 -32.14
N LYS A 205 24.12 -4.85 -32.72
CA LYS A 205 23.37 -5.05 -33.97
C LYS A 205 24.35 -5.52 -35.04
N LYS A 206 24.46 -6.85 -35.20
CA LYS A 206 25.22 -7.42 -36.32
C LYS A 206 24.61 -6.82 -37.60
N SER A 207 25.41 -6.20 -38.41
CA SER A 207 24.93 -5.70 -39.70
C SER A 207 24.46 -6.89 -40.55
N MET A 208 23.49 -6.65 -41.46
CA MET A 208 23.05 -7.69 -42.38
C MET A 208 24.25 -8.32 -43.12
N GLN A 209 25.25 -7.50 -43.46
CA GLN A 209 26.50 -7.98 -44.04
C GLN A 209 27.28 -8.94 -43.17
N SER A 210 27.43 -8.64 -41.85
CA SER A 210 28.14 -9.55 -40.95
C SER A 210 27.40 -10.88 -40.73
N LEU A 211 26.07 -10.88 -40.75
CA LEU A 211 25.28 -12.09 -40.70
C LEU A 211 25.41 -12.94 -41.99
N LEU A 212 25.48 -12.30 -43.17
CA LEU A 212 25.66 -12.99 -44.40
C LEU A 212 27.05 -13.63 -44.54
N VAL A 213 28.10 -12.93 -44.09
CA VAL A 213 29.48 -13.45 -44.03
C VAL A 213 29.58 -14.63 -43.06
N GLU A 214 29.04 -14.51 -41.83
CA GLU A 214 29.08 -15.59 -40.81
C GLU A 214 28.35 -16.87 -41.26
N ASN A 215 27.32 -16.73 -42.09
CA ASN A 215 26.53 -17.87 -42.58
C ASN A 215 26.94 -18.30 -44.01
N GLY A 216 28.02 -17.78 -44.59
CA GLY A 216 28.61 -18.23 -45.84
C GLY A 216 27.82 -17.86 -47.11
N PHE A 217 27.06 -16.79 -47.08
CA PHE A 217 26.28 -16.30 -48.23
C PHE A 217 27.06 -15.31 -49.12
N ILE A 218 28.09 -14.67 -48.55
CA ILE A 218 29.03 -13.77 -49.25
C ILE A 218 30.40 -13.83 -48.59
#